data_580968ceea5867dcb88aedf922a87a2d
#
_entry.id   580968ceea5867dcb88aedf922a87a2d
#
_cell.length_a   1.000
_cell.length_b   1.000
_cell.length_c   1.000
_cell.angle_alpha   90.00
_cell.angle_beta   90.00
_cell.angle_gamma   90.00
#
_symmetry.space_group_name_H-M   'P 1'
#
loop_
_entity.id
_entity.type
_entity.pdbx_description
1 polymer ?
#
loop_
_entity_poly.entity_id
_entity_poly.type
_entity_poly.pdbx_seq_one_letter_code
_entity_poly.pdbx_strand_id
1 'polypeptide(L)'
;MEGEAAMSAFANMLEARGVTRRDFMKLCGTVAAAAGLSQLTVPQVAQALETSVIGATKGNLYPVIWVEGASCTGCTESFAQAQTPNAAEVVLDMISLNYSETLSAAAGYSMEEAKEQTIEAGDYILIYEGAIQEKWGGNALRVAGKPGTEHLIEAAKNANAVVALGSCAVNGGWMGAKPNVTDAMGVQQYLKKAGINVPVVNVPGCPANPEWLTSVLVDVVLMKLKPADLDLNSEGKPAGIFNQTIHDNCERQIGRAHV
;
A
#
# COMPACT_ATOMS: atom_id res chain seq x y z
N MET A 1 7.04 4.74 33.35
CA MET A 1 8.54 4.76 33.27
C MET A 1 9.04 4.22 31.92
N GLU A 2 8.54 3.11 31.38
CA GLU A 2 8.97 2.62 30.04
C GLU A 2 8.53 3.55 28.90
N GLY A 3 7.35 4.16 28.96
CA GLY A 3 6.87 5.09 27.95
C GLY A 3 7.63 6.42 27.87
N GLU A 4 8.07 6.95 29.00
CA GLU A 4 8.85 8.20 29.02
C GLU A 4 10.28 8.01 28.49
N ALA A 5 10.89 6.85 28.74
CA ALA A 5 12.20 6.51 28.20
C ALA A 5 12.15 6.29 26.68
N ALA A 6 11.06 5.71 26.16
CA ALA A 6 10.84 5.53 24.72
C ALA A 6 10.61 6.86 23.99
N MET A 7 9.79 7.77 24.55
CA MET A 7 9.60 9.13 24.03
C MET A 7 10.90 9.93 23.96
N SER A 8 11.76 9.80 24.94
CA SER A 8 13.06 10.49 24.95
C SER A 8 14.01 9.94 23.88
N ALA A 9 14.00 8.62 23.65
CA ALA A 9 14.81 7.99 22.60
C ALA A 9 14.37 8.40 21.18
N PHE A 10 13.07 8.49 20.95
CA PHE A 10 12.52 8.94 19.68
C PHE A 10 12.83 10.43 19.41
N ALA A 11 12.65 11.29 20.41
CA ALA A 11 13.00 12.71 20.29
C ALA A 11 14.49 12.91 19.95
N ASN A 12 15.38 12.16 20.63
CA ASN A 12 16.81 12.20 20.36
C ASN A 12 17.17 11.71 18.94
N MET A 13 16.44 10.71 18.43
CA MET A 13 16.64 10.21 17.07
C MET A 13 16.20 11.24 16.02
N LEU A 14 15.09 11.94 16.23
CA LEU A 14 14.63 13.02 15.35
C LEU A 14 15.63 14.18 15.34
N GLU A 15 16.12 14.59 16.50
CA GLU A 15 17.13 15.65 16.62
C GLU A 15 18.45 15.27 15.95
N ALA A 16 18.88 14.02 16.07
CA ALA A 16 20.09 13.51 15.41
C ALA A 16 19.96 13.53 13.87
N ARG A 17 18.74 13.46 13.33
CA ARG A 17 18.43 13.57 11.90
C ARG A 17 18.07 15.01 11.47
N GLY A 18 18.16 15.99 12.36
CA GLY A 18 17.87 17.39 12.08
C GLY A 18 16.36 17.70 11.98
N VAL A 19 15.50 16.78 12.39
CA VAL A 19 14.04 16.96 12.37
C VAL A 19 13.59 17.57 13.69
N THR A 20 13.05 18.79 13.64
CA THR A 20 12.52 19.42 14.85
C THR A 20 11.16 18.82 15.21
N ARG A 21 10.80 18.90 16.50
CA ARG A 21 9.47 18.50 17.00
C ARG A 21 8.32 19.19 16.22
N ARG A 22 8.53 20.43 15.82
CA ARG A 22 7.55 21.19 15.02
C ARG A 22 7.41 20.64 13.61
N ASP A 23 8.50 20.22 12.99
CA ASP A 23 8.48 19.64 11.64
C ASP A 23 7.86 18.26 11.65
N PHE A 24 8.13 17.46 12.69
CA PHE A 24 7.45 16.19 12.92
C PHE A 24 5.93 16.36 13.09
N MET A 25 5.48 17.33 13.88
CA MET A 25 4.04 17.59 14.04
C MET A 25 3.38 18.12 12.77
N LYS A 26 4.10 18.89 11.94
CA LYS A 26 3.61 19.26 10.60
C LYS A 26 3.46 18.05 9.69
N LEU A 27 4.47 17.15 9.70
CA LEU A 27 4.42 15.88 8.97
C LEU A 27 3.18 15.07 9.37
N CYS A 28 2.94 14.90 10.67
CA CYS A 28 1.75 14.20 11.18
C CYS A 28 0.44 14.85 10.68
N GLY A 29 0.38 16.19 10.66
CA GLY A 29 -0.76 16.92 10.12
C GLY A 29 -0.96 16.70 8.61
N THR A 30 0.15 16.66 7.86
CA THR A 30 0.11 16.41 6.41
C THR A 30 -0.34 14.98 6.12
N VAL A 31 0.19 14.00 6.84
CA VAL A 31 -0.19 12.59 6.73
C VAL A 31 -1.68 12.42 7.08
N ALA A 32 -2.15 13.01 8.19
CA ALA A 32 -3.55 12.97 8.59
C ALA A 32 -4.48 13.57 7.51
N ALA A 33 -4.09 14.69 6.92
CA ALA A 33 -4.86 15.34 5.87
C ALA A 33 -4.85 14.53 4.57
N ALA A 34 -3.69 14.00 4.16
CA ALA A 34 -3.55 13.21 2.95
C ALA A 34 -4.28 11.86 3.04
N ALA A 35 -4.28 11.24 4.23
CA ALA A 35 -4.99 9.99 4.49
C ALA A 35 -6.51 10.16 4.69
N GLY A 36 -7.03 11.40 4.66
CA GLY A 36 -8.46 11.65 4.93
C GLY A 36 -8.88 11.32 6.36
N LEU A 37 -7.93 11.23 7.29
CA LEU A 37 -8.15 10.88 8.69
C LEU A 37 -8.82 12.04 9.45
N SER A 38 -9.99 12.48 8.99
CA SER A 38 -10.74 13.57 9.63
C SER A 38 -11.20 13.24 11.05
N GLN A 39 -11.15 11.96 11.41
CA GLN A 39 -11.54 11.47 12.74
C GLN A 39 -10.35 11.32 13.70
N LEU A 40 -9.11 11.35 13.20
CA LEU A 40 -7.93 11.24 14.05
C LEU A 40 -7.30 12.60 14.29
N THR A 41 -6.94 12.84 15.54
CA THR A 41 -6.21 14.05 15.91
C THR A 41 -4.74 13.93 15.55
N VAL A 42 -4.08 15.04 15.20
CA VAL A 42 -2.63 15.08 14.93
C VAL A 42 -1.79 14.36 16.01
N PRO A 43 -2.11 14.47 17.32
CA PRO A 43 -1.42 13.70 18.36
C PRO A 43 -1.56 12.17 18.23
N GLN A 44 -2.70 11.66 17.77
CA GLN A 44 -2.89 10.21 17.57
C GLN A 44 -2.06 9.71 16.39
N VAL A 45 -1.99 10.47 15.31
CA VAL A 45 -1.10 10.17 14.16
C VAL A 45 0.36 10.25 14.60
N ALA A 46 0.73 11.26 15.39
CA ALA A 46 2.09 11.38 15.93
C ALA A 46 2.47 10.17 16.81
N GLN A 47 1.56 9.73 17.69
CA GLN A 47 1.78 8.56 18.55
C GLN A 47 1.91 7.27 17.75
N ALA A 48 1.13 7.11 16.69
CA ALA A 48 1.21 5.94 15.81
C ALA A 48 2.54 5.90 15.06
N LEU A 49 2.97 7.02 14.47
CA LEU A 49 4.26 7.16 13.81
C LEU A 49 5.42 6.91 14.80
N GLU A 50 5.36 7.48 15.99
CA GLU A 50 6.33 7.26 17.06
C GLU A 50 6.43 5.78 17.44
N THR A 51 5.30 5.11 17.65
CA THR A 51 5.23 3.68 17.99
C THR A 51 5.84 2.82 16.88
N SER A 52 5.62 3.18 15.62
CA SER A 52 6.15 2.46 14.47
C SER A 52 7.64 2.63 14.31
N VAL A 53 8.15 3.84 14.47
CA VAL A 53 9.59 4.09 14.42
C VAL A 53 10.31 3.39 15.58
N ILE A 54 9.73 3.38 16.78
CA ILE A 54 10.26 2.61 17.92
C ILE A 54 10.17 1.09 17.62
N GLY A 55 9.11 0.63 16.97
CA GLY A 55 8.95 -0.74 16.50
C GLY A 55 10.04 -1.12 15.48
N ALA A 56 10.30 -0.25 14.52
CA ALA A 56 11.34 -0.42 13.51
C ALA A 56 12.73 -0.53 14.14
N THR A 57 13.06 0.34 15.11
CA THR A 57 14.33 0.26 15.85
C THR A 57 14.47 -1.00 16.69
N LYS A 58 13.35 -1.67 17.01
CA LYS A 58 13.31 -2.97 17.72
C LYS A 58 13.23 -4.18 16.79
N GLY A 59 13.33 -3.99 15.46
CA GLY A 59 13.24 -5.06 14.47
C GLY A 59 11.82 -5.61 14.24
N ASN A 60 10.80 -4.84 14.55
CA ASN A 60 9.39 -5.24 14.44
C ASN A 60 8.67 -4.47 13.32
N LEU A 61 9.28 -4.47 12.12
CA LEU A 61 8.67 -3.91 10.91
C LEU A 61 7.51 -4.81 10.43
N TYR A 62 6.47 -4.19 9.84
CA TYR A 62 5.33 -4.96 9.34
C TYR A 62 5.69 -5.66 8.02
N PRO A 63 5.50 -6.99 7.91
CA PRO A 63 5.88 -7.72 6.71
C PRO A 63 5.02 -7.32 5.51
N VAL A 64 5.67 -7.11 4.38
CA VAL A 64 5.02 -6.78 3.11
C VAL A 64 5.58 -7.67 2.00
N ILE A 65 4.68 -8.25 1.23
CA ILE A 65 4.96 -8.91 -0.05
C ILE A 65 4.43 -7.98 -1.15
N TRP A 66 5.28 -7.55 -2.07
CA TRP A 66 4.93 -6.70 -3.19
C TRP A 66 5.12 -7.47 -4.49
N VAL A 67 4.02 -7.89 -5.11
CA VAL A 67 4.02 -8.70 -6.34
C VAL A 67 3.69 -7.84 -7.54
N GLU A 68 4.46 -8.00 -8.59
CA GLU A 68 4.18 -7.45 -9.92
C GLU A 68 3.51 -8.51 -10.78
N GLY A 69 2.22 -8.32 -11.07
CA GLY A 69 1.47 -9.10 -12.04
C GLY A 69 1.74 -8.64 -13.47
N ALA A 70 0.72 -8.65 -14.33
CA ALA A 70 0.85 -8.04 -15.66
C ALA A 70 0.85 -6.52 -15.52
N SER A 71 2.02 -5.96 -15.23
CA SER A 71 2.24 -4.54 -14.96
C SER A 71 3.29 -3.94 -15.89
N CYS A 72 3.41 -2.62 -15.84
CA CYS A 72 4.51 -1.88 -16.46
C CYS A 72 5.52 -1.38 -15.41
N THR A 73 5.39 -1.81 -14.14
CA THR A 73 6.17 -1.32 -13.00
C THR A 73 5.93 0.17 -12.68
N GLY A 74 5.00 0.81 -13.38
CA GLY A 74 4.77 2.26 -13.29
C GLY A 74 4.29 2.72 -11.91
N CYS A 75 3.55 1.90 -11.17
CA CYS A 75 3.11 2.25 -9.83
C CYS A 75 4.24 2.12 -8.80
N THR A 76 5.12 1.12 -8.94
CA THR A 76 6.36 1.01 -8.16
C THR A 76 7.31 2.19 -8.44
N GLU A 77 7.49 2.56 -9.70
CA GLU A 77 8.27 3.75 -10.09
C GLU A 77 7.65 5.05 -9.55
N SER A 78 6.32 5.16 -9.57
CA SER A 78 5.62 6.28 -8.97
C SER A 78 5.86 6.33 -7.46
N PHE A 79 5.77 5.19 -6.77
CA PHE A 79 6.05 5.11 -5.34
C PHE A 79 7.46 5.61 -5.01
N ALA A 80 8.46 5.33 -5.86
CA ALA A 80 9.82 5.85 -5.68
C ALA A 80 9.90 7.39 -5.67
N GLN A 81 8.85 8.08 -6.15
CA GLN A 81 8.73 9.54 -6.15
C GLN A 81 7.95 10.09 -4.93
N ALA A 82 7.53 9.24 -4.00
CA ALA A 82 6.86 9.67 -2.76
C ALA A 82 7.72 10.69 -2.00
N GLN A 83 7.07 11.71 -1.43
CA GLN A 83 7.80 12.82 -0.80
C GLN A 83 7.71 12.76 0.73
N THR A 84 6.53 12.40 1.27
CA THR A 84 6.30 12.48 2.71
C THR A 84 5.28 11.42 3.19
N PRO A 85 5.75 10.32 3.80
CA PRO A 85 7.14 9.85 3.87
C PRO A 85 7.69 9.49 2.50
N ASN A 86 8.99 9.63 2.30
CA ASN A 86 9.61 9.20 1.04
C ASN A 86 9.73 7.67 0.97
N ALA A 87 9.95 7.13 -0.22
CA ALA A 87 9.98 5.68 -0.43
C ALA A 87 11.05 4.97 0.44
N ALA A 88 12.20 5.59 0.67
CA ALA A 88 13.24 5.00 1.51
C ALA A 88 12.82 4.95 2.99
N GLU A 89 12.18 5.99 3.50
CA GLU A 89 11.61 5.99 4.87
C GLU A 89 10.55 4.90 5.02
N VAL A 90 9.67 4.73 4.03
CA VAL A 90 8.66 3.66 4.06
C VAL A 90 9.33 2.29 4.11
N VAL A 91 10.26 2.01 3.18
CA VAL A 91 10.85 0.67 3.02
C VAL A 91 11.82 0.34 4.16
N LEU A 92 12.54 1.32 4.70
CA LEU A 92 13.57 1.08 5.71
C LEU A 92 13.07 1.21 7.14
N ASP A 93 12.07 2.07 7.37
CA ASP A 93 11.66 2.44 8.72
C ASP A 93 10.22 2.02 9.08
N MET A 94 9.38 1.67 8.09
CA MET A 94 7.97 1.37 8.34
C MET A 94 7.57 -0.08 8.05
N ILE A 95 8.11 -0.66 6.98
CA ILE A 95 7.75 -2.02 6.53
C ILE A 95 8.99 -2.91 6.45
N SER A 96 8.75 -4.23 6.55
CA SER A 96 9.73 -5.24 6.16
C SER A 96 9.36 -5.74 4.77
N LEU A 97 10.00 -5.20 3.73
CA LEU A 97 9.74 -5.61 2.35
C LEU A 97 10.43 -6.96 2.09
N ASN A 98 9.69 -8.05 2.30
CA ASN A 98 10.22 -9.41 2.22
C ASN A 98 10.26 -9.96 0.80
N TYR A 99 9.49 -9.37 -0.12
CA TYR A 99 9.46 -9.75 -1.53
C TYR A 99 9.10 -8.55 -2.40
N SER A 100 9.87 -8.31 -3.43
CA SER A 100 9.50 -7.42 -4.55
C SER A 100 10.39 -7.74 -5.73
N GLU A 101 9.81 -7.93 -6.91
CA GLU A 101 10.57 -8.20 -8.14
C GLU A 101 11.47 -7.01 -8.52
N THR A 102 11.08 -5.79 -8.15
CA THR A 102 11.79 -4.56 -8.54
C THR A 102 12.68 -4.00 -7.43
N LEU A 103 12.22 -4.02 -6.17
CA LEU A 103 12.88 -3.30 -5.06
C LEU A 103 13.78 -4.19 -4.20
N SER A 104 13.63 -5.52 -4.25
CA SER A 104 14.43 -6.43 -3.43
C SER A 104 15.86 -6.51 -3.92
N ALA A 105 16.82 -6.55 -2.99
CA ALA A 105 18.22 -6.85 -3.29
C ALA A 105 18.44 -8.35 -3.58
N ALA A 106 17.60 -9.22 -3.00
CA ALA A 106 17.60 -10.65 -3.26
C ALA A 106 17.02 -10.96 -4.65
N ALA A 107 17.41 -12.09 -5.24
CA ALA A 107 16.89 -12.57 -6.52
C ALA A 107 16.80 -14.10 -6.55
N GLY A 108 15.97 -14.63 -7.46
CA GLY A 108 15.83 -16.07 -7.68
C GLY A 108 15.33 -16.82 -6.44
N TYR A 109 15.93 -17.97 -6.16
CA TYR A 109 15.44 -18.86 -5.09
C TYR A 109 15.43 -18.21 -3.71
N SER A 110 16.39 -17.37 -3.36
CA SER A 110 16.44 -16.73 -2.05
C SER A 110 15.28 -15.75 -1.83
N MET A 111 14.84 -15.08 -2.89
CA MET A 111 13.68 -14.18 -2.83
C MET A 111 12.37 -14.98 -2.74
N GLU A 112 12.25 -16.06 -3.51
CA GLU A 112 11.08 -16.94 -3.45
C GLU A 112 10.94 -17.60 -2.05
N GLU A 113 12.06 -18.05 -1.48
CA GLU A 113 12.09 -18.61 -0.12
C GLU A 113 11.63 -17.60 0.94
N ALA A 114 12.11 -16.35 0.86
CA ALA A 114 11.68 -15.29 1.77
C ALA A 114 10.18 -15.01 1.67
N LYS A 115 9.62 -15.03 0.45
CA LYS A 115 8.18 -14.93 0.21
C LYS A 115 7.42 -16.10 0.84
N GLU A 116 7.84 -17.33 0.59
CA GLU A 116 7.21 -18.53 1.13
C GLU A 116 7.22 -18.53 2.66
N GLN A 117 8.34 -18.21 3.28
CA GLN A 117 8.45 -18.05 4.74
C GLN A 117 7.50 -16.97 5.28
N THR A 118 7.34 -15.87 4.56
CA THR A 118 6.40 -14.80 4.96
C THR A 118 4.95 -15.27 4.83
N ILE A 119 4.60 -15.99 3.77
CA ILE A 119 3.27 -16.57 3.57
C ILE A 119 2.94 -17.60 4.68
N GLU A 120 3.90 -18.44 5.04
CA GLU A 120 3.74 -19.44 6.11
C GLU A 120 3.57 -18.81 7.49
N ALA A 121 4.34 -17.74 7.77
CA ALA A 121 4.24 -16.99 9.01
C ALA A 121 2.90 -16.24 9.15
N GLY A 122 2.32 -15.82 8.04
CA GLY A 122 1.12 -14.97 8.04
C GLY A 122 1.38 -13.56 8.55
N ASP A 123 0.32 -12.81 8.84
CA ASP A 123 0.37 -11.45 9.40
C ASP A 123 1.16 -10.46 8.53
N TYR A 124 0.86 -10.44 7.23
CA TYR A 124 1.47 -9.54 6.25
C TYR A 124 0.44 -8.86 5.36
N ILE A 125 0.87 -7.79 4.70
CA ILE A 125 0.14 -7.12 3.63
C ILE A 125 0.68 -7.58 2.28
N LEU A 126 -0.24 -7.93 1.38
CA LEU A 126 0.07 -8.14 -0.03
C LEU A 126 -0.19 -6.85 -0.82
N ILE A 127 0.84 -6.25 -1.40
CA ILE A 127 0.68 -5.22 -2.43
C ILE A 127 0.75 -5.94 -3.78
N TYR A 128 -0.24 -5.72 -4.63
CA TYR A 128 -0.27 -6.32 -5.96
C TYR A 128 -0.42 -5.23 -7.02
N GLU A 129 0.58 -5.09 -7.87
CA GLU A 129 0.59 -4.21 -9.03
C GLU A 129 0.33 -5.03 -10.30
N GLY A 130 -0.49 -4.51 -11.21
CA GLY A 130 -0.76 -5.16 -12.48
C GLY A 130 -2.06 -5.94 -12.53
N ALA A 131 -2.49 -6.31 -13.74
CA ALA A 131 -3.71 -7.06 -13.99
C ALA A 131 -3.50 -8.56 -13.81
N ILE A 132 -4.59 -9.27 -13.52
CA ILE A 132 -4.63 -10.73 -13.55
C ILE A 132 -5.06 -11.17 -14.94
N GLN A 133 -4.27 -11.99 -15.59
CA GLN A 133 -4.54 -12.54 -16.92
C GLN A 133 -4.91 -14.01 -16.81
N GLU A 134 -6.20 -14.32 -16.96
CA GLU A 134 -6.71 -15.68 -16.70
C GLU A 134 -6.61 -16.61 -17.91
N LYS A 135 -6.51 -16.05 -19.11
CA LYS A 135 -6.46 -16.83 -20.33
C LYS A 135 -5.35 -17.89 -20.32
N TRP A 136 -5.61 -19.00 -20.99
CA TRP A 136 -4.70 -20.14 -21.05
C TRP A 136 -4.30 -20.69 -19.67
N GLY A 137 -5.24 -20.69 -18.72
CA GLY A 137 -4.99 -21.14 -17.36
C GLY A 137 -4.01 -20.26 -16.57
N GLY A 138 -4.04 -18.96 -16.83
CA GLY A 138 -3.15 -17.98 -16.19
C GLY A 138 -1.73 -17.90 -16.77
N ASN A 139 -1.45 -18.68 -17.85
CA ASN A 139 -0.10 -18.76 -18.42
C ASN A 139 0.26 -17.57 -19.35
N ALA A 140 -0.64 -16.59 -19.49
CA ALA A 140 -0.29 -15.32 -20.16
C ALA A 140 0.77 -14.52 -19.35
N LEU A 141 0.86 -14.78 -18.06
CA LEU A 141 1.91 -14.31 -17.16
C LEU A 141 2.46 -15.48 -16.36
N ARG A 142 3.77 -15.56 -16.23
CA ARG A 142 4.43 -16.54 -15.34
C ARG A 142 5.46 -15.83 -14.46
N VAL A 143 5.40 -16.14 -13.16
CA VAL A 143 6.35 -15.65 -12.16
C VAL A 143 6.95 -16.85 -11.45
N ALA A 144 8.26 -16.90 -11.32
CA ALA A 144 8.98 -18.00 -10.69
C ALA A 144 8.56 -19.41 -11.20
N GLY A 145 8.23 -19.52 -12.50
CA GLY A 145 7.80 -20.77 -13.10
C GLY A 145 6.33 -21.16 -12.87
N LYS A 146 5.56 -20.41 -12.09
CA LYS A 146 4.13 -20.61 -11.84
C LYS A 146 3.27 -19.66 -12.68
N PRO A 147 2.03 -20.04 -13.03
CA PRO A 147 1.06 -19.10 -13.60
C PRO A 147 0.82 -17.91 -12.66
N GLY A 148 0.66 -16.70 -13.19
CA GLY A 148 0.42 -15.50 -12.39
C GLY A 148 -0.85 -15.59 -11.52
N THR A 149 -1.85 -16.32 -11.96
CA THR A 149 -3.08 -16.61 -11.20
C THR A 149 -2.83 -17.46 -9.97
N GLU A 150 -1.98 -18.47 -10.07
CA GLU A 150 -1.58 -19.33 -8.95
C GLU A 150 -0.74 -18.55 -7.94
N HIS A 151 0.20 -17.76 -8.44
CA HIS A 151 1.04 -16.89 -7.62
C HIS A 151 0.23 -15.91 -6.76
N LEU A 152 -0.81 -15.27 -7.36
CA LEU A 152 -1.71 -14.41 -6.59
C LEU A 152 -2.48 -15.19 -5.52
N ILE A 153 -3.05 -16.35 -5.87
CA ILE A 153 -3.83 -17.16 -4.91
C ILE A 153 -2.98 -17.55 -3.70
N GLU A 154 -1.75 -18.02 -3.94
CA GLU A 154 -0.83 -18.40 -2.87
C GLU A 154 -0.51 -17.20 -1.97
N ALA A 155 -0.19 -16.04 -2.55
CA ALA A 155 0.16 -14.84 -1.80
C ALA A 155 -1.04 -14.17 -1.11
N ALA A 156 -2.28 -14.41 -1.57
CA ALA A 156 -3.47 -13.78 -0.97
C ALA A 156 -4.08 -14.57 0.18
N LYS A 157 -3.88 -15.89 0.25
CA LYS A 157 -4.59 -16.77 1.21
C LYS A 157 -4.39 -16.41 2.67
N ASN A 158 -3.17 -16.04 3.04
CA ASN A 158 -2.78 -15.79 4.43
C ASN A 158 -2.50 -14.30 4.67
N ALA A 159 -2.74 -13.44 3.68
CA ALA A 159 -2.58 -12.00 3.82
C ALA A 159 -3.69 -11.40 4.70
N ASN A 160 -3.35 -10.45 5.55
CA ASN A 160 -4.33 -9.69 6.32
C ASN A 160 -5.16 -8.76 5.43
N ALA A 161 -4.53 -8.25 4.38
CA ALA A 161 -5.16 -7.45 3.35
C ALA A 161 -4.38 -7.54 2.04
N VAL A 162 -5.07 -7.24 0.95
CA VAL A 162 -4.48 -7.03 -0.37
C VAL A 162 -4.68 -5.57 -0.77
N VAL A 163 -3.61 -4.88 -1.10
CA VAL A 163 -3.65 -3.56 -1.72
C VAL A 163 -3.52 -3.74 -3.24
N ALA A 164 -4.61 -3.55 -3.96
CA ALA A 164 -4.62 -3.53 -5.42
C ALA A 164 -4.12 -2.16 -5.90
N LEU A 165 -2.85 -2.10 -6.32
CA LEU A 165 -2.17 -0.86 -6.66
C LEU A 165 -2.21 -0.58 -8.17
N GLY A 166 -2.76 0.57 -8.50
CA GLY A 166 -2.91 1.02 -9.88
C GLY A 166 -4.15 0.48 -10.59
N SER A 167 -4.56 1.13 -11.67
CA SER A 167 -5.75 0.77 -12.43
C SER A 167 -5.70 -0.65 -13.00
N CYS A 168 -4.51 -1.16 -13.32
CA CYS A 168 -4.35 -2.53 -13.79
C CYS A 168 -4.79 -3.53 -12.72
N ALA A 169 -4.34 -3.37 -11.47
CA ALA A 169 -4.72 -4.23 -10.35
C ALA A 169 -6.17 -4.03 -9.92
N VAL A 170 -6.71 -2.81 -10.04
CA VAL A 170 -8.08 -2.50 -9.59
C VAL A 170 -9.14 -3.04 -10.56
N ASN A 171 -8.96 -2.88 -11.87
CA ASN A 171 -10.00 -3.20 -12.86
C ASN A 171 -9.48 -3.82 -14.17
N GLY A 172 -8.24 -4.29 -14.22
CA GLY A 172 -7.60 -4.82 -15.42
C GLY A 172 -6.90 -3.76 -16.28
N GLY A 173 -7.09 -2.48 -15.98
CA GLY A 173 -6.47 -1.37 -16.69
C GLY A 173 -6.79 -1.37 -18.19
N TRP A 174 -5.86 -0.85 -19.01
CA TRP A 174 -6.00 -0.84 -20.45
C TRP A 174 -5.98 -2.26 -21.07
N MET A 175 -5.36 -3.24 -20.42
CA MET A 175 -5.37 -4.65 -20.87
C MET A 175 -6.76 -5.28 -20.75
N GLY A 176 -7.58 -4.84 -19.78
CA GLY A 176 -8.97 -5.24 -19.62
C GLY A 176 -9.93 -4.63 -20.66
N ALA A 177 -9.48 -3.63 -21.43
CA ALA A 177 -10.28 -3.05 -22.50
C ALA A 177 -10.45 -4.04 -23.67
N LYS A 178 -11.57 -3.91 -24.40
CA LYS A 178 -11.82 -4.78 -25.58
C LYS A 178 -10.72 -4.60 -26.63
N PRO A 179 -10.24 -5.70 -27.23
CA PRO A 179 -10.80 -7.06 -27.26
C PRO A 179 -10.44 -7.95 -26.06
N ASN A 180 -9.66 -7.50 -25.07
CA ASN A 180 -9.26 -8.23 -23.85
C ASN A 180 -8.86 -9.69 -24.13
N VAL A 181 -7.84 -9.86 -24.97
CA VAL A 181 -7.41 -11.18 -25.49
C VAL A 181 -6.93 -12.13 -24.38
N THR A 182 -6.43 -11.58 -23.27
CA THR A 182 -5.86 -12.34 -22.15
C THR A 182 -6.84 -12.58 -21.00
N ASP A 183 -8.10 -12.17 -21.13
CA ASP A 183 -9.09 -12.15 -20.05
C ASP A 183 -8.55 -11.43 -18.80
N ALA A 184 -7.95 -10.25 -19.03
CA ALA A 184 -7.37 -9.42 -17.99
C ALA A 184 -8.47 -8.81 -17.10
N MET A 185 -8.26 -8.88 -15.79
CA MET A 185 -9.21 -8.36 -14.81
C MET A 185 -8.49 -7.84 -13.56
N GLY A 186 -9.23 -7.15 -12.69
CA GLY A 186 -8.72 -6.67 -11.42
C GLY A 186 -8.56 -7.78 -10.38
N VAL A 187 -7.69 -7.53 -9.40
CA VAL A 187 -7.37 -8.44 -8.29
C VAL A 187 -8.60 -8.84 -7.50
N GLN A 188 -9.40 -7.85 -7.06
CA GLN A 188 -10.61 -8.11 -6.28
C GLN A 188 -11.61 -8.98 -7.04
N GLN A 189 -11.78 -8.72 -8.33
CA GLN A 189 -12.66 -9.50 -9.20
C GLN A 189 -12.17 -10.94 -9.31
N TYR A 190 -10.87 -11.15 -9.50
CA TYR A 190 -10.29 -12.48 -9.63
C TYR A 190 -10.35 -13.26 -8.31
N LEU A 191 -9.96 -12.66 -7.18
CA LEU A 191 -10.01 -13.30 -5.88
C LEU A 191 -11.43 -13.74 -5.51
N LYS A 192 -12.43 -12.88 -5.78
CA LYS A 192 -13.84 -13.24 -5.61
C LYS A 192 -14.24 -14.44 -6.47
N LYS A 193 -13.80 -14.48 -7.72
CA LYS A 193 -14.05 -15.61 -8.66
C LYS A 193 -13.39 -16.89 -8.17
N ALA A 194 -12.17 -16.79 -7.63
CA ALA A 194 -11.40 -17.91 -7.06
C ALA A 194 -11.89 -18.37 -5.68
N GLY A 195 -12.89 -17.69 -5.09
CA GLY A 195 -13.42 -18.02 -3.77
C GLY A 195 -12.48 -17.66 -2.61
N ILE A 196 -11.53 -16.74 -2.84
CA ILE A 196 -10.61 -16.25 -1.81
C ILE A 196 -11.24 -15.02 -1.16
N ASN A 197 -11.52 -15.15 0.14
CA ASN A 197 -12.13 -14.08 0.92
C ASN A 197 -11.08 -13.36 1.76
N VAL A 198 -10.41 -12.38 1.17
CA VAL A 198 -9.47 -11.49 1.81
C VAL A 198 -9.89 -10.04 1.57
N PRO A 199 -9.74 -9.14 2.55
CA PRO A 199 -10.02 -7.72 2.33
C PRO A 199 -9.13 -7.14 1.22
N VAL A 200 -9.73 -6.37 0.30
CA VAL A 200 -9.00 -5.71 -0.79
C VAL A 200 -9.20 -4.21 -0.71
N VAL A 201 -8.11 -3.47 -0.67
CA VAL A 201 -8.08 -2.00 -0.76
C VAL A 201 -7.67 -1.61 -2.17
N ASN A 202 -8.54 -0.91 -2.88
CA ASN A 202 -8.32 -0.50 -4.27
C ASN A 202 -7.71 0.90 -4.34
N VAL A 203 -6.51 1.02 -4.87
CA VAL A 203 -5.81 2.30 -5.09
C VAL A 203 -5.61 2.52 -6.59
N PRO A 204 -6.62 3.02 -7.32
CA PRO A 204 -6.52 3.21 -8.77
C PRO A 204 -5.60 4.38 -9.13
N GLY A 205 -5.18 4.40 -10.39
CA GLY A 205 -4.32 5.39 -11.02
C GLY A 205 -3.45 4.71 -12.07
N CYS A 206 -2.95 5.46 -13.06
CA CYS A 206 -2.04 4.91 -14.08
C CYS A 206 -0.93 5.92 -14.42
N PRO A 207 0.12 5.94 -13.55
CA PRO A 207 0.29 5.20 -12.31
C PRO A 207 -0.60 5.72 -11.16
N ALA A 208 -0.69 4.95 -10.06
CA ALA A 208 -1.29 5.44 -8.82
C ALA A 208 -0.44 6.58 -8.26
N ASN A 209 -1.09 7.57 -7.63
CA ASN A 209 -0.36 8.62 -6.92
C ASN A 209 0.39 8.01 -5.72
N PRO A 210 1.69 8.29 -5.55
CA PRO A 210 2.49 7.70 -4.49
C PRO A 210 1.95 8.01 -3.08
N GLU A 211 1.43 9.22 -2.85
CA GLU A 211 0.87 9.61 -1.56
C GLU A 211 -0.40 8.84 -1.20
N TRP A 212 -1.16 8.35 -2.18
CA TRP A 212 -2.32 7.49 -1.92
C TRP A 212 -1.91 6.12 -1.38
N LEU A 213 -0.83 5.54 -1.93
CA LEU A 213 -0.29 4.29 -1.40
C LEU A 213 0.32 4.49 -0.02
N THR A 214 1.12 5.54 0.17
CA THR A 214 1.73 5.82 1.49
C THR A 214 0.67 6.08 2.55
N SER A 215 -0.44 6.76 2.22
CA SER A 215 -1.58 6.93 3.13
C SER A 215 -2.18 5.58 3.55
N VAL A 216 -2.44 4.69 2.60
CA VAL A 216 -2.98 3.34 2.91
C VAL A 216 -2.00 2.55 3.77
N LEU A 217 -0.70 2.61 3.48
CA LEU A 217 0.32 1.94 4.29
C LEU A 217 0.39 2.52 5.71
N VAL A 218 0.29 3.83 5.87
CA VAL A 218 0.20 4.48 7.18
C VAL A 218 -1.00 3.94 7.96
N ASP A 219 -2.18 3.90 7.36
CA ASP A 219 -3.39 3.43 8.02
C ASP A 219 -3.28 1.97 8.44
N VAL A 220 -2.86 1.09 7.54
CA VAL A 220 -2.83 -0.36 7.81
C VAL A 220 -1.63 -0.76 8.66
N VAL A 221 -0.45 -0.20 8.39
CA VAL A 221 0.81 -0.60 9.04
C VAL A 221 1.00 0.13 10.36
N LEU A 222 0.89 1.47 10.35
CA LEU A 222 1.19 2.29 11.52
C LEU A 222 0.03 2.36 12.50
N MET A 223 -1.17 2.57 11.98
CA MET A 223 -2.37 2.68 12.82
C MET A 223 -2.91 1.30 13.20
N LYS A 224 -2.35 0.22 12.64
CA LYS A 224 -2.82 -1.17 12.82
C LYS A 224 -4.33 -1.30 12.57
N LEU A 225 -4.86 -0.46 11.69
CA LEU A 225 -6.24 -0.54 11.30
C LEU A 225 -6.46 -1.83 10.52
N LYS A 226 -7.44 -2.61 10.93
CA LYS A 226 -7.88 -3.74 10.11
C LYS A 226 -8.52 -3.16 8.84
N PRO A 227 -8.44 -3.85 7.70
CA PRO A 227 -9.09 -3.38 6.48
C PRO A 227 -10.59 -3.10 6.64
N ALA A 228 -11.25 -3.75 7.61
CA ALA A 228 -12.65 -3.49 7.94
C ALA A 228 -12.87 -2.15 8.67
N ASP A 229 -11.82 -1.59 9.26
CA ASP A 229 -11.88 -0.31 10.00
C ASP A 229 -11.46 0.87 9.11
N LEU A 230 -10.98 0.58 7.88
CA LEU A 230 -10.68 1.61 6.89
C LEU A 230 -11.97 2.21 6.34
N ASP A 231 -12.01 3.53 6.20
CA ASP A 231 -13.10 4.23 5.53
C ASP A 231 -13.00 4.00 4.01
N LEU A 232 -13.60 2.90 3.55
CA LEU A 232 -13.63 2.54 2.14
C LEU A 232 -15.02 2.80 1.55
N ASN A 233 -15.06 3.30 0.33
CA ASN A 233 -16.30 3.45 -0.40
C ASN A 233 -16.82 2.08 -0.94
N SER A 234 -17.96 2.08 -1.62
CA SER A 234 -18.58 0.87 -2.17
C SER A 234 -17.73 0.10 -3.19
N GLU A 235 -16.70 0.73 -3.72
CA GLU A 235 -15.73 0.11 -4.65
C GLU A 235 -14.44 -0.36 -3.96
N GLY A 236 -14.38 -0.29 -2.62
CA GLY A 236 -13.20 -0.64 -1.83
C GLY A 236 -12.04 0.36 -1.96
N LYS A 237 -12.33 1.60 -2.35
CA LYS A 237 -11.34 2.67 -2.47
C LYS A 237 -11.36 3.54 -1.20
N PRO A 238 -10.22 4.07 -0.72
CA PRO A 238 -10.18 5.02 0.39
C PRO A 238 -11.11 6.21 0.17
N ALA A 239 -12.14 6.35 1.01
CA ALA A 239 -13.21 7.32 0.81
C ALA A 239 -12.71 8.77 0.89
N GLY A 240 -11.78 9.06 1.80
CA GLY A 240 -11.17 10.37 1.94
C GLY A 240 -10.45 10.86 0.69
N ILE A 241 -9.97 9.94 -0.16
CA ILE A 241 -9.28 10.26 -1.41
C ILE A 241 -10.26 10.23 -2.60
N PHE A 242 -11.12 9.21 -2.69
CA PHE A 242 -11.84 8.89 -3.93
C PHE A 242 -13.33 9.28 -3.92
N ASN A 243 -13.88 9.77 -2.81
CA ASN A 243 -15.26 10.28 -2.76
C ASN A 243 -15.37 11.76 -3.16
N GLN A 244 -14.25 12.44 -3.31
CA GLN A 244 -14.21 13.84 -3.73
C GLN A 244 -13.85 13.93 -5.21
N THR A 245 -14.49 14.86 -5.91
CA THR A 245 -14.12 15.18 -7.29
C THR A 245 -12.97 16.21 -7.32
N ILE A 246 -12.28 16.29 -8.45
CA ILE A 246 -11.26 17.34 -8.67
C ILE A 246 -11.86 18.74 -8.44
N HIS A 247 -13.13 18.92 -8.78
CA HIS A 247 -13.81 20.20 -8.59
C HIS A 247 -14.11 20.52 -7.12
N ASP A 248 -14.30 19.51 -6.27
CA ASP A 248 -14.55 19.74 -4.84
C ASP A 248 -13.35 20.37 -4.14
N ASN A 249 -12.14 20.03 -4.58
CA ASN A 249 -10.87 20.53 -4.03
C ASN A 249 -10.16 21.54 -4.93
N CYS A 250 -10.82 22.09 -5.95
CA CYS A 250 -10.21 23.04 -6.86
C CYS A 250 -10.07 24.42 -6.19
N GLU A 251 -8.85 24.88 -5.98
CA GLU A 251 -8.55 26.23 -5.45
C GLU A 251 -9.08 27.36 -6.37
N ARG A 252 -9.33 27.05 -7.64
CA ARG A 252 -9.84 27.98 -8.64
C ARG A 252 -11.34 27.82 -8.90
N GLN A 253 -12.13 27.50 -7.87
CA GLN A 253 -13.59 27.33 -8.00
C GLN A 253 -14.30 28.64 -8.35
N ILE A 254 -14.14 29.12 -9.57
CA ILE A 254 -14.73 30.38 -10.06
C ILE A 254 -16.26 30.23 -10.29
N GLY A 255 -16.82 29.04 -10.28
CA GLY A 255 -18.22 28.79 -10.65
C GLY A 255 -19.21 28.56 -9.51
N ARG A 256 -18.79 28.35 -8.28
CA ARG A 256 -19.71 28.04 -7.15
C ARG A 256 -20.29 29.25 -6.42
N ALA A 257 -19.87 30.46 -6.76
CA ALA A 257 -20.39 31.67 -6.11
C ALA A 257 -21.77 32.12 -6.66
N HIS A 258 -22.37 31.42 -7.59
CA HIS A 258 -23.60 31.82 -8.28
C HIS A 258 -24.67 30.74 -8.40
N VAL A 259 -24.68 29.75 -7.51
CA VAL A 259 -25.81 28.78 -7.41
C VAL A 259 -26.38 28.81 -6.02
#